data_53c130aeab94a1a3aa74dd92574652a5
#
_entry.id   53c130aeab94a1a3aa74dd92574652a5
#
_cell.length_a   1.000
_cell.length_b   1.000
_cell.length_c   1.000
_cell.angle_alpha   90.00
_cell.angle_beta   90.00
_cell.angle_gamma   90.00
#
_symmetry.space_group_name_H-M   'P 1'
#
loop_
_entity.id
_entity.type
_entity.pdbx_description
1 polymer ?
#
loop_
_entity_poly.entity_id
_entity_poly.type
_entity_poly.pdbx_seq_one_letter_code
_entity_poly.pdbx_strand_id
1 'polypeptide(L)'
;MRVLIADDSVLLREGLALILGDGGHEVITAVGSGTKLVPRALELRPELIITDIRMPPSNTDEGLRAAVEIRSRWGEAPILLLSQYVVAAYVQELLADGGTHLGYLLKDRVADIDTFLEAADRVAGGGLVLDPEVVAQVLGRGRKADPIAQPSPREREVLQTADTYGKPMLRSNKRLFRRPLHDRGRLKPAHNITQNIPK
;
A
#
# COMPACT_ATOMS: atom_id res chain seq x y z
N MET A 1 2.23 -22.84 -6.29
CA MET A 1 1.02 -22.86 -5.40
C MET A 1 -0.25 -22.56 -6.19
N ARG A 2 -1.41 -23.01 -5.68
CA ARG A 2 -2.73 -22.77 -6.25
C ARG A 2 -3.30 -21.46 -5.70
N VAL A 3 -3.60 -20.51 -6.57
CA VAL A 3 -4.01 -19.15 -6.20
C VAL A 3 -5.43 -18.85 -6.65
N LEU A 4 -6.22 -18.20 -5.78
CA LEU A 4 -7.51 -17.60 -6.11
C LEU A 4 -7.36 -16.09 -6.11
N ILE A 5 -7.83 -15.42 -7.18
CA ILE A 5 -7.80 -13.96 -7.28
C ILE A 5 -9.23 -13.41 -7.20
N ALA A 6 -9.41 -12.32 -6.43
CA ALA A 6 -10.63 -11.55 -6.37
C ALA A 6 -10.32 -10.05 -6.56
N ASP A 7 -10.76 -9.48 -7.65
CA ASP A 7 -10.62 -8.05 -7.97
C ASP A 7 -11.72 -7.68 -8.98
N ASP A 8 -12.31 -6.51 -8.90
CA ASP A 8 -13.35 -6.09 -9.85
C ASP A 8 -12.78 -5.63 -11.20
N SER A 9 -11.52 -5.19 -11.22
CA SER A 9 -10.79 -4.83 -12.44
C SER A 9 -10.37 -6.07 -13.23
N VAL A 10 -10.96 -6.26 -14.41
CA VAL A 10 -10.54 -7.35 -15.32
C VAL A 10 -9.06 -7.25 -15.67
N LEU A 11 -8.59 -6.04 -15.96
CA LEU A 11 -7.19 -5.81 -16.34
C LEU A 11 -6.22 -6.21 -15.23
N LEU A 12 -6.54 -5.89 -13.99
CA LEU A 12 -5.67 -6.25 -12.86
C LEU A 12 -5.70 -7.76 -12.59
N ARG A 13 -6.88 -8.39 -12.69
CA ARG A 13 -6.97 -9.86 -12.57
C ARG A 13 -6.10 -10.59 -13.59
N GLU A 14 -6.18 -10.18 -14.87
CA GLU A 14 -5.36 -10.77 -15.93
C GLU A 14 -3.87 -10.48 -15.74
N GLY A 15 -3.52 -9.26 -15.32
CA GLY A 15 -2.14 -8.89 -15.00
C GLY A 15 -1.56 -9.71 -13.85
N LEU A 16 -2.30 -9.86 -12.76
CA LEU A 16 -1.90 -10.70 -11.62
C LEU A 16 -1.76 -12.17 -12.04
N ALA A 17 -2.67 -12.68 -12.87
CA ALA A 17 -2.59 -14.06 -13.35
C ALA A 17 -1.33 -14.32 -14.18
N LEU A 18 -0.93 -13.36 -15.03
CA LEU A 18 0.32 -13.45 -15.79
C LEU A 18 1.55 -13.43 -14.87
N ILE A 19 1.61 -12.46 -13.95
CA ILE A 19 2.73 -12.33 -12.99
C ILE A 19 2.88 -13.61 -12.16
N LEU A 20 1.77 -14.11 -11.63
CA LEU A 20 1.79 -15.34 -10.84
C LEU A 20 2.16 -16.56 -11.67
N GLY A 21 1.68 -16.66 -12.90
CA GLY A 21 2.04 -17.72 -13.83
C GLY A 21 3.53 -17.75 -14.17
N ASP A 22 4.11 -16.57 -14.44
CA ASP A 22 5.55 -16.42 -14.68
C ASP A 22 6.37 -16.76 -13.41
N GLY A 23 5.81 -16.49 -12.22
CA GLY A 23 6.38 -16.92 -10.94
C GLY A 23 6.19 -18.40 -10.60
N GLY A 24 5.64 -19.21 -11.52
CA GLY A 24 5.44 -20.65 -11.32
C GLY A 24 4.22 -21.01 -10.45
N HIS A 25 3.27 -20.10 -10.30
CA HIS A 25 2.02 -20.33 -9.56
C HIS A 25 0.85 -20.60 -10.51
N GLU A 26 -0.16 -21.32 -10.05
CA GLU A 26 -1.36 -21.65 -10.82
C GLU A 26 -2.56 -20.84 -10.33
N VAL A 27 -3.11 -19.97 -11.16
CA VAL A 27 -4.35 -19.27 -10.84
C VAL A 27 -5.52 -20.20 -11.17
N ILE A 28 -6.08 -20.84 -10.14
CA ILE A 28 -7.14 -21.84 -10.30
C ILE A 28 -8.52 -21.22 -10.55
N THR A 29 -8.74 -19.98 -10.13
CA THR A 29 -9.96 -19.22 -10.40
C THR A 29 -9.76 -17.74 -10.14
N ALA A 30 -10.54 -16.91 -10.85
CA ALA A 30 -10.57 -15.47 -10.65
C ALA A 30 -12.02 -14.98 -10.61
N VAL A 31 -12.36 -14.14 -9.62
CA VAL A 31 -13.71 -13.62 -9.41
C VAL A 31 -13.70 -12.09 -9.29
N GLY A 32 -14.84 -11.45 -9.62
CA GLY A 32 -14.95 -9.98 -9.63
C GLY A 32 -15.79 -9.42 -8.47
N SER A 33 -16.07 -10.17 -7.41
CA SER A 33 -16.87 -9.68 -6.28
C SER A 33 -16.66 -10.51 -5.01
N GLY A 34 -16.84 -9.87 -3.86
CA GLY A 34 -16.76 -10.53 -2.56
C GLY A 34 -17.80 -11.64 -2.37
N THR A 35 -18.98 -11.48 -2.94
CA THR A 35 -20.05 -12.50 -2.87
C THR A 35 -19.69 -13.81 -3.57
N LYS A 36 -18.85 -13.76 -4.61
CA LYS A 36 -18.33 -14.95 -5.29
C LYS A 36 -17.07 -15.50 -4.64
N LEU A 37 -16.32 -14.66 -3.92
CA LEU A 37 -15.05 -15.03 -3.30
C LEU A 37 -15.25 -16.09 -2.21
N VAL A 38 -16.13 -15.84 -1.24
CA VAL A 38 -16.34 -16.73 -0.08
C VAL A 38 -16.64 -18.18 -0.48
N PRO A 39 -17.68 -18.45 -1.31
CA PRO A 39 -17.99 -19.84 -1.67
C PRO A 39 -16.85 -20.51 -2.42
N ARG A 40 -16.17 -19.80 -3.33
CA ARG A 40 -15.05 -20.38 -4.09
C ARG A 40 -13.83 -20.67 -3.22
N ALA A 41 -13.49 -19.78 -2.29
CA ALA A 41 -12.39 -20.00 -1.38
C ALA A 41 -12.62 -21.22 -0.48
N LEU A 42 -13.82 -21.37 0.06
CA LEU A 42 -14.18 -22.50 0.93
C LEU A 42 -14.29 -23.83 0.17
N GLU A 43 -14.72 -23.80 -1.09
CA GLU A 43 -14.81 -24.97 -1.97
C GLU A 43 -13.44 -25.46 -2.41
N LEU A 44 -12.61 -24.55 -2.95
CA LEU A 44 -11.35 -24.88 -3.63
C LEU A 44 -10.15 -24.99 -2.69
N ARG A 45 -10.24 -24.38 -1.51
CA ARG A 45 -9.15 -24.34 -0.51
C ARG A 45 -7.79 -24.04 -1.16
N PRO A 46 -7.63 -22.86 -1.79
CA PRO A 46 -6.38 -22.48 -2.44
C PRO A 46 -5.25 -22.31 -1.42
N GLU A 47 -4.01 -22.40 -1.89
CA GLU A 47 -2.82 -22.14 -1.06
C GLU A 47 -2.59 -20.65 -0.84
N LEU A 48 -3.23 -19.79 -1.66
CA LEU A 48 -3.27 -18.33 -1.46
C LEU A 48 -4.55 -17.74 -2.04
N ILE A 49 -5.14 -16.81 -1.31
CA ILE A 49 -6.23 -15.94 -1.77
C ILE A 49 -5.67 -14.53 -1.90
N ILE A 50 -5.73 -13.95 -3.09
CA ILE A 50 -5.40 -12.54 -3.32
C ILE A 50 -6.71 -11.80 -3.55
N THR A 51 -7.01 -10.79 -2.74
CA THR A 51 -8.28 -10.08 -2.85
C THR A 51 -8.12 -8.56 -2.76
N ASP A 52 -8.79 -7.85 -3.67
CA ASP A 52 -9.02 -6.42 -3.49
C ASP A 52 -9.96 -6.20 -2.31
N ILE A 53 -9.77 -5.12 -1.57
CA ILE A 53 -10.64 -4.72 -0.47
C ILE A 53 -11.97 -4.18 -1.00
N ARG A 54 -11.94 -3.39 -2.08
CA ARG A 54 -13.10 -2.69 -2.61
C ARG A 54 -13.63 -3.37 -3.86
N MET A 55 -14.73 -4.07 -3.71
CA MET A 55 -15.38 -4.79 -4.81
C MET A 55 -16.90 -4.56 -4.79
N PRO A 56 -17.61 -4.82 -5.89
CA PRO A 56 -19.07 -4.84 -5.88
C PRO A 56 -19.65 -5.81 -4.82
N PRO A 57 -20.85 -5.49 -4.25
CA PRO A 57 -21.81 -4.50 -4.74
C PRO A 57 -21.61 -3.07 -4.22
N SER A 58 -21.02 -2.82 -3.04
CA SER A 58 -20.95 -1.47 -2.48
C SER A 58 -19.66 -0.74 -2.83
N ASN A 59 -18.63 -1.44 -3.27
CA ASN A 59 -17.29 -0.91 -3.55
C ASN A 59 -16.65 -0.21 -2.34
N THR A 60 -16.91 -0.72 -1.15
CA THR A 60 -16.37 -0.19 0.11
C THR A 60 -15.35 -1.13 0.74
N ASP A 61 -15.80 -2.26 1.28
CA ASP A 61 -15.01 -3.19 2.08
C ASP A 61 -15.37 -4.67 1.86
N GLU A 62 -16.00 -5.00 0.73
CA GLU A 62 -16.51 -6.35 0.46
C GLU A 62 -15.43 -7.43 0.48
N GLY A 63 -14.25 -7.14 -0.06
CA GLY A 63 -13.14 -8.08 -0.03
C GLY A 63 -12.61 -8.32 1.36
N LEU A 64 -12.57 -7.28 2.21
CA LEU A 64 -12.22 -7.42 3.61
C LEU A 64 -13.25 -8.26 4.37
N ARG A 65 -14.55 -7.97 4.21
CA ARG A 65 -15.63 -8.76 4.84
C ARG A 65 -15.57 -10.21 4.39
N ALA A 66 -15.31 -10.44 3.11
CA ALA A 66 -15.13 -11.79 2.61
C ALA A 66 -13.91 -12.47 3.25
N ALA A 67 -12.80 -11.77 3.43
CA ALA A 67 -11.61 -12.29 4.11
C ALA A 67 -11.91 -12.67 5.56
N VAL A 68 -12.59 -11.80 6.31
CA VAL A 68 -13.01 -12.07 7.70
C VAL A 68 -13.97 -13.27 7.74
N GLU A 69 -14.95 -13.36 6.84
CA GLU A 69 -15.86 -14.49 6.75
C GLU A 69 -15.14 -15.81 6.41
N ILE A 70 -14.20 -15.78 5.48
CA ILE A 70 -13.39 -16.96 5.14
C ILE A 70 -12.59 -17.41 6.37
N ARG A 71 -11.91 -16.49 7.06
CA ARG A 71 -11.11 -16.83 8.24
C ARG A 71 -11.96 -17.28 9.43
N SER A 72 -13.18 -16.82 9.58
CA SER A 72 -14.10 -17.34 10.61
C SER A 72 -14.47 -18.82 10.42
N ARG A 73 -14.43 -19.31 9.16
CA ARG A 73 -14.74 -20.70 8.79
C ARG A 73 -13.49 -21.54 8.51
N TRP A 74 -12.38 -20.87 8.24
CA TRP A 74 -11.07 -21.45 7.93
C TRP A 74 -9.98 -20.55 8.51
N GLY A 75 -9.67 -20.72 9.80
CA GLY A 75 -8.85 -19.82 10.60
C GLY A 75 -7.47 -19.50 10.03
N GLU A 76 -6.84 -20.47 9.35
CA GLU A 76 -5.50 -20.32 8.75
C GLU A 76 -5.56 -20.07 7.24
N ALA A 77 -6.70 -19.58 6.71
CA ALA A 77 -6.80 -19.24 5.30
C ALA A 77 -5.72 -18.23 4.90
N PRO A 78 -4.86 -18.55 3.91
CA PRO A 78 -3.80 -17.63 3.48
C PRO A 78 -4.41 -16.54 2.62
N ILE A 79 -4.38 -15.30 3.11
CA ILE A 79 -5.03 -14.16 2.45
C ILE A 79 -4.06 -13.00 2.30
N LEU A 80 -3.87 -12.54 1.06
CA LEU A 80 -3.17 -11.32 0.71
C LEU A 80 -4.18 -10.27 0.22
N LEU A 81 -4.37 -9.24 1.03
CA LEU A 81 -5.22 -8.10 0.68
C LEU A 81 -4.45 -7.09 -0.16
N LEU A 82 -5.06 -6.65 -1.24
CA LEU A 82 -4.59 -5.54 -2.05
C LEU A 82 -5.50 -4.33 -1.85
N SER A 83 -4.92 -3.14 -1.70
CA SER A 83 -5.67 -1.91 -1.48
C SER A 83 -5.03 -0.73 -2.19
N GLN A 84 -5.84 0.22 -2.64
CA GLN A 84 -5.34 1.51 -3.13
C GLN A 84 -4.93 2.45 -1.99
N TYR A 85 -5.49 2.25 -0.79
CA TYR A 85 -5.29 3.14 0.36
C TYR A 85 -5.13 2.35 1.65
N VAL A 86 -4.40 2.91 2.59
CA VAL A 86 -4.26 2.32 3.92
C VAL A 86 -5.50 2.62 4.76
N VAL A 87 -6.16 1.57 5.25
CA VAL A 87 -7.28 1.67 6.20
C VAL A 87 -6.92 0.91 7.48
N ALA A 88 -6.32 1.62 8.42
CA ALA A 88 -5.76 1.02 9.64
C ALA A 88 -6.79 0.27 10.51
N ALA A 89 -8.08 0.64 10.46
CA ALA A 89 -9.13 -0.06 11.20
C ALA A 89 -9.27 -1.52 10.74
N TYR A 90 -9.12 -1.77 9.45
CA TYR A 90 -9.22 -3.11 8.86
C TYR A 90 -8.05 -4.02 9.24
N VAL A 91 -6.87 -3.42 9.34
CA VAL A 91 -5.66 -4.16 9.75
C VAL A 91 -5.79 -4.67 11.19
N GLN A 92 -6.34 -3.86 12.09
CA GLN A 92 -6.53 -4.25 13.48
C GLN A 92 -7.52 -5.42 13.61
N GLU A 93 -8.61 -5.42 12.85
CA GLU A 93 -9.58 -6.51 12.82
C GLU A 93 -8.96 -7.82 12.34
N LEU A 94 -8.17 -7.76 11.27
CA LEU A 94 -7.49 -8.92 10.71
C LEU A 94 -6.36 -9.47 11.58
N LEU A 95 -5.68 -8.61 12.34
CA LEU A 95 -4.60 -9.00 13.25
C LEU A 95 -5.11 -9.56 14.58
N ALA A 96 -6.40 -9.39 14.90
CA ALA A 96 -6.99 -9.87 16.15
C ALA A 96 -6.83 -11.39 16.33
N ASP A 97 -6.78 -12.16 15.23
CA ASP A 97 -6.61 -13.62 15.21
C ASP A 97 -5.14 -14.09 15.17
N GLY A 98 -4.18 -13.22 15.52
CA GLY A 98 -2.76 -13.57 15.59
C GLY A 98 -1.94 -13.33 14.33
N GLY A 99 -2.56 -12.89 13.21
CA GLY A 99 -1.86 -12.35 12.03
C GLY A 99 -1.05 -13.35 11.19
N THR A 100 -1.15 -14.66 11.43
CA THR A 100 -0.51 -15.68 10.58
C THR A 100 -1.26 -15.84 9.26
N HIS A 101 -0.57 -16.23 8.19
CA HIS A 101 -1.16 -16.42 6.85
C HIS A 101 -1.87 -15.16 6.32
N LEU A 102 -1.37 -13.99 6.66
CA LEU A 102 -2.01 -12.72 6.34
C LEU A 102 -1.06 -11.74 5.67
N GLY A 103 -1.52 -11.10 4.60
CA GLY A 103 -0.82 -10.01 3.94
C GLY A 103 -1.73 -8.80 3.69
N TYR A 104 -1.15 -7.63 3.77
CA TYR A 104 -1.76 -6.38 3.33
C TYR A 104 -0.74 -5.56 2.55
N LEU A 105 -0.97 -5.38 1.26
CA LEU A 105 -0.13 -4.58 0.38
C LEU A 105 -0.94 -3.48 -0.31
N LEU A 106 -0.26 -2.38 -0.61
CA LEU A 106 -0.80 -1.40 -1.53
C LEU A 106 -0.72 -1.91 -2.98
N LYS A 107 -1.72 -1.61 -3.81
CA LYS A 107 -1.76 -2.04 -5.23
C LYS A 107 -0.53 -1.54 -6.01
N ASP A 108 0.05 -0.41 -5.62
CA ASP A 108 1.27 0.12 -6.24
C ASP A 108 2.49 -0.80 -6.05
N ARG A 109 2.49 -1.65 -5.02
CA ARG A 109 3.57 -2.64 -4.79
C ARG A 109 3.57 -3.77 -5.80
N VAL A 110 2.44 -4.03 -6.47
CA VAL A 110 2.36 -5.04 -7.54
C VAL A 110 3.24 -4.69 -8.74
N ALA A 111 3.59 -3.42 -8.91
CA ALA A 111 4.52 -2.99 -9.95
C ALA A 111 5.96 -3.49 -9.72
N ASP A 112 6.34 -3.78 -8.47
CA ASP A 112 7.57 -4.49 -8.13
C ASP A 112 7.27 -5.99 -8.02
N ILE A 113 7.42 -6.67 -9.16
CA ILE A 113 7.02 -8.07 -9.33
C ILE A 113 7.72 -9.00 -8.32
N ASP A 114 9.01 -8.82 -8.12
CA ASP A 114 9.79 -9.68 -7.21
C ASP A 114 9.30 -9.52 -5.78
N THR A 115 9.14 -8.29 -5.30
CA THR A 115 8.59 -7.99 -3.97
C THR A 115 7.17 -8.54 -3.80
N PHE A 116 6.34 -8.48 -4.85
CA PHE A 116 4.98 -9.01 -4.81
C PHE A 116 4.96 -10.54 -4.70
N LEU A 117 5.77 -11.25 -5.51
CA LEU A 117 5.88 -12.71 -5.48
C LEU A 117 6.44 -13.21 -4.14
N GLU A 118 7.47 -12.56 -3.60
CA GLU A 118 8.00 -12.88 -2.26
C GLU A 118 6.94 -12.71 -1.17
N ALA A 119 6.14 -11.65 -1.25
CA ALA A 119 5.03 -11.42 -0.33
C ALA A 119 3.96 -12.51 -0.43
N ALA A 120 3.60 -12.92 -1.65
CA ALA A 120 2.65 -13.99 -1.92
C ALA A 120 3.12 -15.33 -1.32
N ASP A 121 4.37 -15.71 -1.57
CA ASP A 121 4.97 -16.93 -1.03
C ASP A 121 5.06 -16.91 0.50
N ARG A 122 5.43 -15.77 1.07
CA ARG A 122 5.52 -15.61 2.51
C ARG A 122 4.17 -15.75 3.20
N VAL A 123 3.11 -15.20 2.63
CA VAL A 123 1.74 -15.34 3.17
C VAL A 123 1.24 -16.77 3.04
N ALA A 124 1.47 -17.42 1.91
CA ALA A 124 1.12 -18.83 1.71
C ALA A 124 1.85 -19.74 2.70
N GLY A 125 3.12 -19.44 3.00
CA GLY A 125 3.94 -20.14 3.99
C GLY A 125 3.61 -19.82 5.46
N GLY A 126 2.55 -19.07 5.75
CA GLY A 126 2.11 -18.78 7.12
C GLY A 126 2.63 -17.46 7.69
N GLY A 127 3.41 -16.69 6.93
CA GLY A 127 3.97 -15.42 7.38
C GLY A 127 2.96 -14.28 7.41
N LEU A 128 3.35 -13.22 8.12
CA LEU A 128 2.70 -11.91 8.09
C LEU A 128 3.47 -10.97 7.15
N VAL A 129 2.75 -10.31 6.24
CA VAL A 129 3.28 -9.27 5.36
C VAL A 129 2.42 -8.01 5.49
N LEU A 130 3.02 -6.92 5.94
CA LEU A 130 2.35 -5.63 6.02
C LEU A 130 3.14 -4.58 5.22
N ASP A 131 2.46 -3.83 4.38
CA ASP A 131 3.06 -2.68 3.71
C ASP A 131 3.62 -1.70 4.75
N PRO A 132 4.82 -1.13 4.56
CA PRO A 132 5.41 -0.16 5.49
C PRO A 132 4.51 1.03 5.81
N GLU A 133 3.70 1.49 4.85
CA GLU A 133 2.75 2.58 5.07
C GLU A 133 1.60 2.16 5.98
N VAL A 134 1.16 0.90 5.90
CA VAL A 134 0.17 0.31 6.80
C VAL A 134 0.71 0.26 8.23
N VAL A 135 1.94 -0.23 8.39
CA VAL A 135 2.62 -0.28 9.68
C VAL A 135 2.74 1.11 10.30
N ALA A 136 3.19 2.10 9.52
CA ALA A 136 3.33 3.49 9.99
C ALA A 136 1.99 4.09 10.47
N GLN A 137 0.88 3.81 9.78
CA GLN A 137 -0.44 4.30 10.20
C GLN A 137 -0.97 3.60 11.46
N VAL A 138 -0.77 2.30 11.58
CA VAL A 138 -1.19 1.54 12.76
C VAL A 138 -0.42 2.01 14.00
N LEU A 139 0.91 2.15 13.89
CA LEU A 139 1.75 2.63 14.98
C LEU A 139 1.54 4.12 15.30
N GLY A 140 1.31 4.95 14.27
CA GLY A 140 1.04 6.38 14.43
C GLY A 140 -0.27 6.68 15.15
N ARG A 141 -1.28 5.83 15.02
CA ARG A 141 -2.55 5.94 15.76
C ARG A 141 -2.43 5.47 17.21
N GLY A 142 -1.58 4.50 17.49
CA GLY A 142 -1.28 4.06 18.87
C GLY A 142 -0.65 5.18 19.70
N ARG A 143 0.15 6.06 19.09
CA ARG A 143 0.73 7.25 19.75
C ARG A 143 -0.29 8.36 20.04
N LYS A 144 -1.40 8.45 19.27
CA LYS A 144 -2.48 9.42 19.52
C LYS A 144 -3.50 8.95 20.55
N ALA A 145 -3.49 7.68 20.89
CA ALA A 145 -4.41 7.08 21.88
C ALA A 145 -3.75 6.79 23.23
N ASP A 146 -2.53 7.30 23.47
CA ASP A 146 -1.88 7.19 24.77
C ASP A 146 -2.42 8.30 25.70
N PRO A 147 -3.31 7.99 26.68
CA PRO A 147 -3.84 8.97 27.61
C PRO A 147 -2.77 9.48 28.58
N ILE A 148 -1.54 8.95 28.53
CA ILE A 148 -0.40 9.33 29.38
C ILE A 148 0.31 10.59 28.87
N ALA A 149 0.00 11.04 27.64
CA ALA A 149 0.57 12.27 27.08
C ALA A 149 -0.20 13.56 27.46
N GLN A 150 -1.02 13.56 28.49
CA GLN A 150 -1.40 14.82 29.12
C GLN A 150 -0.26 15.26 30.03
N PRO A 151 0.42 16.38 29.72
CA PRO A 151 1.48 16.89 30.60
C PRO A 151 0.90 17.07 31.99
N SER A 152 1.62 16.59 32.99
CA SER A 152 1.27 16.76 34.40
C SER A 152 1.06 18.25 34.72
N PRO A 153 0.35 18.61 35.77
CA PRO A 153 0.17 20.01 36.14
C PRO A 153 1.49 20.78 36.24
N ARG A 154 2.56 20.11 36.63
CA ARG A 154 3.91 20.68 36.71
C ARG A 154 4.58 20.90 35.36
N GLU A 155 4.38 20.01 34.41
CA GLU A 155 4.87 20.16 33.03
C GLU A 155 4.09 21.22 32.26
N ARG A 156 2.79 21.42 32.57
CA ARG A 156 2.01 22.55 32.04
C ARG A 156 2.50 23.89 32.56
N GLU A 157 2.91 23.96 33.81
CA GLU A 157 3.46 25.17 34.43
C GLU A 157 4.82 25.55 33.82
N VAL A 158 5.65 24.54 33.52
CA VAL A 158 6.96 24.75 32.85
C VAL A 158 6.75 25.19 31.40
N LEU A 159 5.76 24.64 30.68
CA LEU A 159 5.44 25.06 29.32
C LEU A 159 4.87 26.47 29.25
N GLN A 160 4.03 26.87 30.23
CA GLN A 160 3.52 28.25 30.33
C GLN A 160 4.59 29.26 30.68
N THR A 161 5.57 28.89 31.51
CA THR A 161 6.72 29.77 31.83
C THR A 161 7.70 29.87 30.66
N ALA A 162 7.87 28.86 29.86
CA ALA A 162 8.68 28.90 28.65
C ALA A 162 8.12 29.85 27.57
N ASP A 163 6.81 29.94 27.46
CA ASP A 163 6.13 30.88 26.53
C ASP A 163 6.24 32.35 26.98
N THR A 164 6.52 32.59 28.26
CA THR A 164 6.68 33.95 28.83
C THR A 164 8.12 34.47 28.74
N TYR A 165 9.12 33.57 28.61
CA TYR A 165 10.55 33.90 28.56
C TYR A 165 11.22 33.41 27.28
N GLY A 166 10.79 33.81 26.11
CA GLY A 166 11.62 33.55 24.95
C GLY A 166 10.91 33.47 23.63
N LYS A 167 10.51 34.59 23.11
CA LYS A 167 10.46 34.72 21.65
C LYS A 167 11.90 34.83 21.13
N PRO A 168 12.51 33.83 20.51
CA PRO A 168 13.70 34.06 19.72
C PRO A 168 13.26 34.88 18.52
N MET A 169 13.75 36.11 18.42
CA MET A 169 13.72 36.88 17.19
C MET A 169 14.36 36.04 16.08
N LEU A 170 13.57 35.38 15.31
CA LEU A 170 13.96 34.89 13.98
C LEU A 170 14.17 36.12 13.10
N ARG A 171 15.33 36.73 13.18
CA ARG A 171 15.82 37.65 12.15
C ARG A 171 15.84 36.86 10.85
N SER A 172 14.94 37.27 9.94
CA SER A 172 14.89 36.81 8.57
C SER A 172 16.23 37.09 7.90
N ASN A 173 17.05 36.06 7.76
CA ASN A 173 18.26 36.11 6.95
C ASN A 173 17.87 35.85 5.47
N LYS A 174 17.16 36.84 4.89
CA LYS A 174 16.94 36.95 3.44
C LYS A 174 18.17 37.55 2.77
N ARG A 175 19.30 36.91 2.86
CA ARG A 175 20.47 37.24 2.01
C ARG A 175 21.28 35.98 1.87
N LEU A 176 21.07 35.26 0.79
CA LEU A 176 22.07 34.42 0.11
C LEU A 176 21.33 33.56 -0.91
N PHE A 177 20.93 34.16 -2.00
CA PHE A 177 20.82 33.53 -3.33
C PHE A 177 20.40 34.60 -4.34
N ARG A 178 21.29 35.61 -4.52
CA ARG A 178 21.32 36.37 -5.78
C ARG A 178 22.60 35.95 -6.49
N ARG A 179 22.48 35.07 -7.47
CA ARG A 179 23.46 34.97 -8.56
C ARG A 179 23.00 35.90 -9.68
N PRO A 180 23.85 36.75 -10.22
CA PRO A 180 23.50 37.64 -11.33
C PRO A 180 23.51 36.87 -12.64
N LEU A 181 22.44 37.09 -13.41
CA LEU A 181 22.39 36.84 -14.84
C LEU A 181 23.22 37.90 -15.54
N HIS A 182 24.34 37.49 -16.10
CA HIS A 182 24.99 38.13 -17.26
C HIS A 182 25.94 37.07 -17.87
N ASP A 183 25.63 36.52 -19.03
CA ASP A 183 26.28 36.99 -20.26
C ASP A 183 25.57 36.43 -21.49
N ARG A 184 25.35 37.33 -22.44
CA ARG A 184 24.78 37.04 -23.74
C ARG A 184 25.89 36.61 -24.67
N GLY A 185 25.97 35.32 -25.03
CA GLY A 185 26.77 34.78 -26.11
C GLY A 185 25.95 34.56 -27.38
N ARG A 186 26.25 35.29 -28.41
CA ARG A 186 25.67 35.32 -29.75
C ARG A 186 25.56 33.93 -30.39
N LEU A 187 24.39 33.59 -30.84
CA LEU A 187 24.14 32.51 -31.80
C LEU A 187 24.48 32.99 -33.21
N LYS A 188 25.39 32.31 -33.86
CA LYS A 188 25.58 32.37 -35.31
C LYS A 188 24.68 31.36 -36.02
N PRO A 189 24.11 31.67 -37.18
CA PRO A 189 23.20 30.78 -37.90
C PRO A 189 23.97 29.66 -38.61
N ALA A 190 23.48 28.44 -38.47
CA ALA A 190 23.98 27.28 -39.20
C ALA A 190 23.38 27.21 -40.60
N HIS A 191 24.27 26.89 -41.52
CA HIS A 191 24.03 26.72 -42.93
C HIS A 191 23.08 25.58 -43.27
N ASN A 192 22.24 25.88 -44.23
CA ASN A 192 21.45 25.02 -45.07
C ASN A 192 22.34 24.01 -45.82
N ILE A 193 22.08 22.73 -45.75
CA ILE A 193 22.51 21.77 -46.76
C ILE A 193 21.31 20.94 -47.16
N THR A 194 20.82 21.30 -48.34
CA THR A 194 19.85 20.58 -49.17
C THR A 194 20.60 19.50 -49.98
N GLN A 195 19.87 18.41 -50.29
CA GLN A 195 20.08 17.45 -51.38
C GLN A 195 21.02 16.26 -51.13
N ASN A 196 20.53 15.02 -51.17
CA ASN A 196 20.47 14.25 -52.41
C ASN A 196 19.75 12.90 -52.18
N ILE A 197 18.69 12.64 -52.94
CA ILE A 197 18.13 11.34 -53.23
C ILE A 197 18.66 10.92 -54.61
N PRO A 198 19.12 9.69 -54.81
CA PRO A 198 18.98 9.00 -56.08
C PRO A 198 18.27 7.66 -55.91
N LYS A 199 17.29 7.54 -56.74
CA LYS A 199 16.72 6.45 -57.53
C LYS A 199 16.78 5.04 -56.95
#